data_56e899def86b294963ab5ed752298279
#
_entry.id   56e899def86b294963ab5ed752298279
#
_cell.length_a   1.000
_cell.length_b   1.000
_cell.length_c   1.000
_cell.angle_alpha   90.00
_cell.angle_beta   90.00
_cell.angle_gamma   90.00
#
_symmetry.space_group_name_H-M   'P 1'
#
loop_
_entity.id
_entity.type
_entity.pdbx_description
1 polymer ?
#
loop_
_entity_poly.entity_id
_entity_poly.type
_entity_poly.pdbx_seq_one_letter_code
_entity_poly.pdbx_strand_id
1 'polypeptide(L)'
;MMLFPLIRKILKIYYLNKIVIPEFIVAYIEDKYWLVGLVITVLALLLFYISIRLMFALPQLLFEKKTVKEAVRYSLEKTKRQSWFYIWNLLWIIVKTYLFFILLLIPILASQVLMDGLTHKESLVLGIINFVLIKNFHYMALTYFLIKFVSFLTGEELEITPRRKKDHWMRWGVMGCACIFFALEGYVYLEAPVSHKPLIISHRGVSDKNGVQNTVQSLEKTAQLSPDFVETDVQETKDGQFVMMHDANIKNLTGVNANPQDLTLDELTKLDISENGYHTKVSSFDAYLNKANELHQKLLIEIKTSRKDSPDMMKRFMEKYGTVLKQNGHQMQSLDYHVIDQVLAYDSQIPVYFILPYNSIFPRTKATGYTMEYSTLDENFVNKLWNTDQKLYVWTINSSESFDKSVHLGADGMITDDLEMIQEQVTIAQEDPEYTELLFKQAMEFFNF
;
A
#
# COMPACT_ATOMS: atom_id res chain seq x y z
N MET A 1 -8.46 5.23 -15.24
CA MET A 1 -8.17 5.29 -13.79
C MET A 1 -7.32 6.47 -13.33
N MET A 2 -6.48 7.09 -14.18
CA MET A 2 -5.62 8.25 -13.82
C MET A 2 -6.34 9.50 -13.26
N LEU A 3 -7.61 9.74 -13.57
CA LEU A 3 -8.33 10.94 -13.11
C LEU A 3 -8.84 10.88 -11.67
N PHE A 4 -9.08 9.69 -11.11
CA PHE A 4 -9.57 9.54 -9.74
C PHE A 4 -8.53 9.95 -8.68
N PRO A 5 -7.25 9.56 -8.79
CA PRO A 5 -6.19 10.09 -7.94
C PRO A 5 -6.05 11.61 -8.03
N LEU A 6 -6.18 12.18 -9.24
CA LEU A 6 -6.09 13.62 -9.46
C LEU A 6 -7.22 14.37 -8.75
N ILE A 7 -8.48 13.91 -8.89
CA ILE A 7 -9.64 14.50 -8.21
C ILE A 7 -9.53 14.35 -6.70
N ARG A 8 -9.10 13.19 -6.22
CA ARG A 8 -8.86 12.89 -4.81
C ARG A 8 -7.85 13.85 -4.17
N LYS A 9 -6.73 14.11 -4.86
CA LYS A 9 -5.67 15.01 -4.38
C LYS A 9 -6.03 16.49 -4.48
N ILE A 10 -6.69 16.93 -5.56
CA ILE A 10 -7.14 18.32 -5.73
C ILE A 10 -8.17 18.72 -4.66
N LEU A 11 -9.09 17.83 -4.33
CA LEU A 11 -10.13 18.14 -3.35
C LEU A 11 -9.67 17.99 -1.90
N LYS A 12 -8.58 17.26 -1.61
CA LYS A 12 -8.03 16.96 -0.26
C LYS A 12 -9.11 16.77 0.82
N ILE A 13 -10.27 16.24 0.42
CA ILE A 13 -11.33 15.95 1.38
C ILE A 13 -10.92 14.67 2.12
N TYR A 14 -10.69 14.78 3.42
CA TYR A 14 -10.23 13.70 4.30
C TYR A 14 -10.94 12.35 4.06
N TYR A 15 -12.25 12.39 3.83
CA TYR A 15 -13.03 11.18 3.54
C TYR A 15 -12.78 10.58 2.15
N LEU A 16 -12.50 11.41 1.13
CA LEU A 16 -12.17 10.92 -0.22
C LEU A 16 -10.75 10.33 -0.28
N ASN A 17 -9.83 10.83 0.54
CA ASN A 17 -8.50 10.26 0.65
C ASN A 17 -8.50 8.86 1.29
N LYS A 18 -9.54 8.53 2.07
CA LYS A 18 -9.72 7.19 2.64
C LYS A 18 -10.39 6.18 1.70
N ILE A 19 -10.96 6.62 0.59
CA ILE A 19 -11.51 5.72 -0.43
C ILE A 19 -10.35 5.30 -1.35
N VAL A 20 -9.54 4.38 -0.86
CA VAL A 20 -8.54 3.68 -1.68
C VAL A 20 -9.18 2.36 -2.13
N ILE A 21 -9.22 2.12 -3.43
CA ILE A 21 -9.62 0.80 -3.93
C ILE A 21 -8.38 -0.08 -3.83
N PRO A 22 -8.42 -1.19 -3.07
CA PRO A 22 -7.28 -2.10 -2.97
C PRO A 22 -6.81 -2.56 -4.35
N GLU A 23 -5.50 -2.72 -4.51
CA GLU A 23 -4.90 -3.03 -5.82
C GLU A 23 -5.41 -4.35 -6.38
N PHE A 24 -5.60 -5.37 -5.53
CA PHE A 24 -6.15 -6.65 -5.96
C PHE A 24 -7.57 -6.56 -6.55
N ILE A 25 -8.40 -5.59 -6.09
CA ILE A 25 -9.73 -5.34 -6.69
C ILE A 25 -9.57 -4.70 -8.07
N VAL A 26 -8.61 -3.78 -8.21
CA VAL A 26 -8.30 -3.12 -9.49
C VAL A 26 -7.84 -4.17 -10.49
N ALA A 27 -6.86 -4.99 -10.13
CA ALA A 27 -6.34 -6.06 -10.96
C ALA A 27 -7.44 -7.06 -11.37
N TYR A 28 -8.31 -7.46 -10.43
CA TYR A 28 -9.43 -8.34 -10.71
C TYR A 28 -10.44 -7.75 -11.70
N ILE A 29 -10.73 -6.44 -11.59
CA ILE A 29 -11.64 -5.74 -12.51
C ILE A 29 -10.99 -5.62 -13.89
N GLU A 30 -9.71 -5.32 -13.98
CA GLU A 30 -8.98 -5.18 -15.25
C GLU A 30 -8.90 -6.52 -16.01
N ASP A 31 -8.65 -7.61 -15.30
CA ASP A 31 -8.56 -8.95 -15.90
C ASP A 31 -9.93 -9.49 -16.39
N LYS A 32 -10.98 -9.40 -15.55
CA LYS A 32 -12.27 -10.07 -15.85
C LYS A 32 -13.36 -9.15 -16.35
N TYR A 33 -13.27 -7.84 -16.10
CA TYR A 33 -14.38 -6.90 -16.33
C TYR A 33 -13.94 -5.61 -17.01
N TRP A 34 -13.14 -5.69 -18.07
CA TRP A 34 -12.60 -4.51 -18.80
C TRP A 34 -13.69 -3.50 -19.21
N LEU A 35 -14.95 -3.96 -19.48
CA LEU A 35 -16.10 -3.09 -19.77
C LEU A 35 -16.44 -2.21 -18.56
N VAL A 36 -16.31 -2.71 -17.33
CA VAL A 36 -16.52 -1.92 -16.10
C VAL A 36 -15.46 -0.83 -16.00
N GLY A 37 -14.20 -1.17 -16.29
CA GLY A 37 -13.10 -0.19 -16.36
C GLY A 37 -13.38 0.91 -17.40
N LEU A 38 -13.88 0.56 -18.57
CA LEU A 38 -14.27 1.52 -19.61
C LEU A 38 -15.40 2.45 -19.12
N VAL A 39 -16.45 1.91 -18.49
CA VAL A 39 -17.56 2.72 -17.94
C VAL A 39 -17.06 3.68 -16.87
N ILE A 40 -16.21 3.21 -15.93
CA ILE A 40 -15.61 4.07 -14.91
C ILE A 40 -14.80 5.19 -15.56
N THR A 41 -14.01 4.89 -16.58
CA THR A 41 -13.21 5.89 -17.31
C THR A 41 -14.09 6.94 -17.98
N VAL A 42 -15.18 6.54 -18.64
CA VAL A 42 -16.14 7.47 -19.29
C VAL A 42 -16.81 8.36 -18.24
N LEU A 43 -17.24 7.79 -17.11
CA LEU A 43 -17.83 8.55 -16.00
C LEU A 43 -16.82 9.55 -15.42
N ALA A 44 -15.56 9.16 -15.26
CA ALA A 44 -14.50 10.05 -14.78
C ALA A 44 -14.25 11.23 -15.73
N LEU A 45 -14.22 10.98 -17.04
CA LEU A 45 -14.11 12.01 -18.08
C LEU A 45 -15.32 12.97 -18.06
N LEU A 46 -16.53 12.44 -17.88
CA LEU A 46 -17.74 13.25 -17.75
C LEU A 46 -17.69 14.14 -16.50
N LEU A 47 -17.29 13.58 -15.35
CA LEU A 47 -17.13 14.33 -14.11
C LEU A 47 -16.06 15.40 -14.24
N PHE A 48 -14.94 15.10 -14.89
CA PHE A 48 -13.90 16.08 -15.21
C PHE A 48 -14.46 17.22 -16.07
N TYR A 49 -15.20 16.90 -17.14
CA TYR A 49 -15.83 17.92 -17.98
C TYR A 49 -16.81 18.79 -17.18
N ILE A 50 -17.66 18.17 -16.34
CA ILE A 50 -18.57 18.91 -15.45
C ILE A 50 -17.79 19.83 -14.49
N SER A 51 -16.67 19.36 -13.93
CA SER A 51 -15.83 20.15 -13.03
C SER A 51 -15.26 21.38 -13.73
N ILE A 52 -14.81 21.26 -14.99
CA ILE A 52 -14.40 22.41 -15.81
C ILE A 52 -15.57 23.39 -16.03
N ARG A 53 -16.76 22.86 -16.27
CA ARG A 53 -17.96 23.70 -16.48
C ARG A 53 -18.38 24.47 -15.22
N LEU A 54 -18.09 23.94 -14.05
CA LEU A 54 -18.45 24.50 -12.75
C LEU A 54 -17.31 25.24 -12.03
N MET A 55 -16.10 25.30 -12.62
CA MET A 55 -14.89 25.80 -11.94
C MET A 55 -15.01 27.25 -11.44
N PHE A 56 -15.80 28.10 -12.10
CA PHE A 56 -16.00 29.48 -11.69
C PHE A 56 -17.15 29.67 -10.69
N ALA A 57 -17.90 28.63 -10.34
CA ALA A 57 -19.00 28.74 -9.41
C ALA A 57 -18.52 29.03 -7.98
N LEU A 58 -17.45 28.35 -7.53
CA LEU A 58 -16.91 28.53 -6.18
C LEU A 58 -16.39 29.98 -5.93
N PRO A 59 -15.60 30.61 -6.81
CA PRO A 59 -15.24 32.02 -6.68
C PRO A 59 -16.44 32.95 -6.58
N GLN A 60 -17.49 32.74 -7.37
CA GLN A 60 -18.70 33.57 -7.33
C GLN A 60 -19.47 33.43 -6.01
N LEU A 61 -19.45 32.26 -5.39
CA LEU A 61 -20.01 32.03 -4.07
C LEU A 61 -19.21 32.73 -2.97
N LEU A 62 -17.87 32.58 -3.00
CA LEU A 62 -17.00 33.05 -1.90
C LEU A 62 -16.69 34.51 -1.96
N PHE A 63 -16.39 35.07 -3.13
CA PHE A 63 -15.96 36.47 -3.28
C PHE A 63 -17.10 37.40 -3.65
N GLU A 64 -18.00 36.96 -4.53
CA GLU A 64 -19.11 37.76 -5.01
C GLU A 64 -20.40 37.57 -4.20
N LYS A 65 -20.39 36.68 -3.21
CA LYS A 65 -21.53 36.35 -2.33
C LYS A 65 -22.84 36.05 -3.08
N LYS A 66 -22.75 35.49 -4.29
CA LYS A 66 -23.90 35.09 -5.09
C LYS A 66 -24.57 33.85 -4.52
N THR A 67 -25.86 33.67 -4.84
CA THR A 67 -26.53 32.40 -4.53
C THR A 67 -25.95 31.23 -5.35
N VAL A 68 -26.12 30.00 -4.87
CA VAL A 68 -25.65 28.79 -5.57
C VAL A 68 -26.16 28.74 -7.01
N LYS A 69 -27.46 29.07 -7.21
CA LYS A 69 -28.09 29.05 -8.53
C LYS A 69 -27.45 30.08 -9.49
N GLU A 70 -27.20 31.29 -9.02
CA GLU A 70 -26.56 32.36 -9.81
C GLU A 70 -25.10 32.02 -10.10
N ALA A 71 -24.36 31.47 -9.14
CA ALA A 71 -22.95 31.09 -9.30
C ALA A 71 -22.78 29.96 -10.32
N VAL A 72 -23.61 28.93 -10.24
CA VAL A 72 -23.64 27.82 -11.20
C VAL A 72 -23.99 28.32 -12.60
N ARG A 73 -25.05 29.15 -12.71
CA ARG A 73 -25.48 29.72 -14.00
C ARG A 73 -24.35 30.56 -14.63
N TYR A 74 -23.73 31.43 -13.86
CA TYR A 74 -22.57 32.22 -14.30
C TYR A 74 -21.44 31.33 -14.83
N SER A 75 -21.06 30.29 -14.09
CA SER A 75 -19.99 29.38 -14.48
C SER A 75 -20.31 28.65 -15.79
N LEU A 76 -21.53 28.11 -15.92
CA LEU A 76 -21.98 27.45 -17.12
C LEU A 76 -22.04 28.37 -18.34
N GLU A 77 -22.47 29.63 -18.17
CA GLU A 77 -22.47 30.64 -19.25
C GLU A 77 -21.05 31.04 -19.65
N LYS A 78 -20.17 31.34 -18.66
CA LYS A 78 -18.78 31.73 -18.91
C LYS A 78 -17.97 30.64 -19.61
N THR A 79 -18.18 29.39 -19.27
CA THR A 79 -17.48 28.24 -19.88
C THR A 79 -18.11 27.75 -21.17
N LYS A 80 -19.27 28.27 -21.56
CA LYS A 80 -19.99 27.86 -22.79
C LYS A 80 -19.14 28.16 -24.01
N ARG A 81 -18.90 27.14 -24.85
CA ARG A 81 -18.05 27.22 -26.07
C ARG A 81 -16.57 27.53 -25.85
N GLN A 82 -16.15 27.72 -24.59
CA GLN A 82 -14.76 28.07 -24.24
C GLN A 82 -14.12 27.02 -23.32
N SER A 83 -14.74 25.87 -23.09
CA SER A 83 -14.21 24.85 -22.18
C SER A 83 -12.79 24.41 -22.54
N TRP A 84 -12.49 24.25 -23.85
CA TRP A 84 -11.15 23.91 -24.32
C TRP A 84 -10.10 24.99 -24.03
N PHE A 85 -10.46 26.27 -24.14
CA PHE A 85 -9.58 27.37 -23.76
C PHE A 85 -9.21 27.31 -22.28
N TYR A 86 -10.18 27.06 -21.40
CA TYR A 86 -9.95 26.93 -19.96
C TYR A 86 -9.15 25.69 -19.61
N ILE A 87 -9.43 24.55 -20.25
CA ILE A 87 -8.65 23.31 -20.08
C ILE A 87 -7.18 23.57 -20.48
N TRP A 88 -6.94 24.21 -21.64
CA TRP A 88 -5.60 24.47 -22.12
C TRP A 88 -4.82 25.44 -21.20
N ASN A 89 -5.46 26.49 -20.70
CA ASN A 89 -4.82 27.39 -19.76
C ASN A 89 -4.49 26.71 -18.44
N LEU A 90 -5.39 25.87 -17.91
CA LEU A 90 -5.15 25.10 -16.69
C LEU A 90 -3.98 24.12 -16.91
N LEU A 91 -3.99 23.38 -18.02
CA LEU A 91 -2.91 22.50 -18.40
C LEU A 91 -1.56 23.24 -18.48
N TRP A 92 -1.57 24.45 -19.06
CA TRP A 92 -0.36 25.26 -19.19
C TRP A 92 0.18 25.76 -17.84
N ILE A 93 -0.69 26.09 -16.88
CA ILE A 93 -0.28 26.40 -15.50
C ILE A 93 0.37 25.18 -14.87
N ILE A 94 -0.22 24.00 -15.02
CA ILE A 94 0.32 22.73 -14.52
C ILE A 94 1.69 22.44 -15.13
N VAL A 95 1.80 22.48 -16.46
CA VAL A 95 3.07 22.23 -17.17
C VAL A 95 4.17 23.18 -16.73
N LYS A 96 3.88 24.48 -16.59
CA LYS A 96 4.88 25.45 -16.11
C LYS A 96 5.33 25.16 -14.69
N THR A 97 4.41 24.75 -13.82
CA THR A 97 4.73 24.38 -12.43
C THR A 97 5.65 23.17 -12.39
N TYR A 98 5.36 22.14 -13.18
CA TYR A 98 6.22 20.95 -13.27
C TYR A 98 7.59 21.25 -13.87
N LEU A 99 7.64 21.99 -14.96
CA LEU A 99 8.91 22.40 -15.58
C LEU A 99 9.79 23.18 -14.59
N PHE A 100 9.19 24.10 -13.83
CA PHE A 100 9.90 24.84 -12.80
C PHE A 100 10.49 23.90 -11.73
N PHE A 101 9.70 22.93 -11.24
CA PHE A 101 10.17 21.97 -10.24
C PHE A 101 11.27 21.06 -10.79
N ILE A 102 11.09 20.51 -12.01
CA ILE A 102 12.09 19.64 -12.67
C ILE A 102 13.42 20.35 -12.85
N LEU A 103 13.40 21.60 -13.30
CA LEU A 103 14.63 22.39 -13.50
C LEU A 103 15.42 22.58 -12.19
N LEU A 104 14.75 22.66 -11.05
CA LEU A 104 15.39 22.74 -9.74
C LEU A 104 15.83 21.37 -9.22
N LEU A 105 15.14 20.31 -9.60
CA LEU A 105 15.43 18.95 -9.16
C LEU A 105 16.69 18.37 -9.81
N ILE A 106 16.93 18.64 -11.08
CA ILE A 106 18.07 18.10 -11.85
C ILE A 106 19.42 18.31 -11.15
N PRO A 107 19.83 19.55 -10.75
CA PRO A 107 21.11 19.77 -10.10
C PRO A 107 21.20 19.10 -8.71
N ILE A 108 20.09 18.98 -8.01
CA ILE A 108 20.03 18.30 -6.70
C ILE A 108 20.34 16.81 -6.85
N LEU A 109 19.63 16.12 -7.76
CA LEU A 109 19.88 14.70 -7.99
C LEU A 109 21.28 14.47 -8.58
N ALA A 110 21.74 15.32 -9.51
CA ALA A 110 23.10 15.22 -10.03
C ALA A 110 24.18 15.36 -8.94
N SER A 111 23.99 16.24 -7.96
CA SER A 111 24.89 16.37 -6.82
C SER A 111 24.91 15.11 -5.94
N GLN A 112 23.75 14.48 -5.76
CA GLN A 112 23.64 13.27 -4.95
C GLN A 112 24.30 12.07 -5.63
N VAL A 113 24.05 11.86 -6.93
CA VAL A 113 24.73 10.79 -7.72
C VAL A 113 26.25 10.85 -7.56
N LEU A 114 26.84 12.05 -7.57
CA LEU A 114 28.28 12.22 -7.37
C LEU A 114 28.74 11.83 -5.95
N MET A 115 27.86 11.97 -4.96
CA MET A 115 28.18 11.69 -3.56
C MET A 115 27.89 10.25 -3.15
N ASP A 116 26.95 9.58 -3.81
CA ASP A 116 26.62 8.17 -3.51
C ASP A 116 27.80 7.23 -3.79
N GLY A 117 28.74 7.62 -4.64
CA GLY A 117 30.01 6.92 -4.83
C GLY A 117 31.09 7.15 -3.75
N LEU A 118 30.79 7.95 -2.71
CA LEU A 118 31.69 8.24 -1.59
C LEU A 118 31.31 7.44 -0.34
N THR A 119 31.74 7.93 0.84
CA THR A 119 31.37 7.27 2.08
C THR A 119 29.88 7.46 2.40
N HIS A 120 29.25 6.45 2.96
CA HIS A 120 27.86 6.46 3.42
C HIS A 120 27.50 7.72 4.26
N LYS A 121 28.39 8.11 5.20
CA LYS A 121 28.15 9.28 6.06
C LYS A 121 28.11 10.61 5.29
N GLU A 122 29.00 10.79 4.32
CA GLU A 122 29.07 12.02 3.52
C GLU A 122 27.89 12.11 2.56
N SER A 123 27.53 10.98 1.94
CA SER A 123 26.35 10.88 1.07
C SER A 123 25.06 11.14 1.85
N LEU A 124 24.91 10.59 3.06
CA LEU A 124 23.76 10.85 3.93
C LEU A 124 23.62 12.34 4.29
N VAL A 125 24.72 13.00 4.68
CA VAL A 125 24.67 14.44 5.04
C VAL A 125 24.20 15.28 3.84
N LEU A 126 24.74 15.04 2.64
CA LEU A 126 24.26 15.73 1.44
C LEU A 126 22.81 15.32 1.12
N GLY A 127 22.47 14.05 1.28
CA GLY A 127 21.11 13.55 1.11
C GLY A 127 20.09 14.31 1.95
N ILE A 128 20.38 14.56 3.24
CA ILE A 128 19.52 15.36 4.12
C ILE A 128 19.39 16.80 3.60
N ILE A 129 20.49 17.42 3.17
CA ILE A 129 20.45 18.77 2.59
C ILE A 129 19.59 18.79 1.33
N ASN A 130 19.79 17.83 0.44
CA ASN A 130 19.04 17.67 -0.80
C ASN A 130 17.55 17.41 -0.53
N PHE A 131 17.22 16.61 0.48
CA PHE A 131 15.83 16.39 0.92
C PHE A 131 15.17 17.70 1.37
N VAL A 132 15.85 18.50 2.19
CA VAL A 132 15.37 19.83 2.60
C VAL A 132 15.12 20.74 1.39
N LEU A 133 16.02 20.74 0.41
CA LEU A 133 15.87 21.52 -0.81
C LEU A 133 14.67 21.05 -1.63
N ILE A 134 14.50 19.74 -1.82
CA ILE A 134 13.35 19.15 -2.55
C ILE A 134 12.04 19.55 -1.88
N LYS A 135 11.92 19.41 -0.56
CA LYS A 135 10.71 19.82 0.19
C LYS A 135 10.42 21.32 0.03
N ASN A 136 11.43 22.19 0.18
CA ASN A 136 11.24 23.62 -0.01
C ASN A 136 10.80 23.96 -1.45
N PHE A 137 11.39 23.35 -2.47
CA PHE A 137 11.02 23.58 -3.87
C PHE A 137 9.64 23.01 -4.20
N HIS A 138 9.26 21.89 -3.60
CA HIS A 138 7.90 21.36 -3.66
C HIS A 138 6.88 22.41 -3.17
N TYR A 139 7.08 22.97 -1.96
CA TYR A 139 6.16 23.98 -1.42
C TYR A 139 6.19 25.29 -2.22
N MET A 140 7.33 25.68 -2.77
CA MET A 140 7.42 26.84 -3.67
C MET A 140 6.64 26.61 -4.97
N ALA A 141 6.77 25.44 -5.59
CA ALA A 141 6.04 25.08 -6.79
C ALA A 141 4.52 25.01 -6.54
N LEU A 142 4.12 24.39 -5.40
CA LEU A 142 2.72 24.36 -4.99
C LEU A 142 2.15 25.77 -4.75
N THR A 143 2.91 26.63 -4.08
CA THR A 143 2.52 28.04 -3.85
C THR A 143 2.36 28.79 -5.17
N TYR A 144 3.30 28.62 -6.09
CA TYR A 144 3.21 29.19 -7.44
C TYR A 144 1.96 28.72 -8.19
N PHE A 145 1.71 27.39 -8.15
CA PHE A 145 0.50 26.81 -8.73
C PHE A 145 -0.76 27.43 -8.14
N LEU A 146 -0.88 27.50 -6.81
CA LEU A 146 -2.04 28.06 -6.12
C LEU A 146 -2.27 29.53 -6.48
N ILE A 147 -1.22 30.35 -6.50
CA ILE A 147 -1.31 31.75 -6.90
C ILE A 147 -1.84 31.87 -8.33
N LYS A 148 -1.25 31.13 -9.28
CA LYS A 148 -1.67 31.17 -10.69
C LYS A 148 -3.06 30.59 -10.90
N PHE A 149 -3.42 29.56 -10.16
CA PHE A 149 -4.75 28.96 -10.20
C PHE A 149 -5.84 29.90 -9.65
N VAL A 150 -5.58 30.56 -8.52
CA VAL A 150 -6.51 31.54 -7.97
C VAL A 150 -6.65 32.73 -8.90
N SER A 151 -5.55 33.31 -9.42
CA SER A 151 -5.59 34.38 -10.42
C SER A 151 -6.39 33.97 -11.67
N PHE A 152 -6.22 32.75 -12.13
CA PHE A 152 -6.98 32.21 -13.26
C PHE A 152 -8.50 32.09 -12.96
N LEU A 153 -8.87 31.70 -11.74
CA LEU A 153 -10.27 31.58 -11.33
C LEU A 153 -10.96 32.94 -11.10
N THR A 154 -10.24 33.91 -10.52
CA THR A 154 -10.79 35.25 -10.21
C THR A 154 -10.70 36.19 -11.41
N GLY A 155 -9.75 35.97 -12.30
CA GLY A 155 -9.42 36.91 -13.39
C GLY A 155 -8.59 38.08 -12.94
N GLU A 156 -8.16 38.13 -11.67
CA GLU A 156 -7.35 39.20 -11.09
C GLU A 156 -5.92 38.73 -10.88
N GLU A 157 -4.93 39.53 -11.22
CA GLU A 157 -3.56 39.24 -10.80
C GLU A 157 -3.42 39.52 -9.31
N LEU A 158 -2.98 38.52 -8.54
CA LEU A 158 -2.71 38.69 -7.12
C LEU A 158 -1.48 39.57 -6.95
N GLU A 159 -1.67 40.85 -6.62
CA GLU A 159 -0.61 41.77 -6.24
C GLU A 159 -0.01 41.36 -4.89
N ILE A 160 1.24 40.97 -4.90
CA ILE A 160 2.02 40.73 -3.67
C ILE A 160 2.47 42.10 -3.16
N THR A 161 1.66 42.70 -2.31
CA THR A 161 2.06 43.94 -1.64
C THR A 161 3.24 43.65 -0.70
N PRO A 162 4.37 44.38 -0.83
CA PRO A 162 5.52 44.18 0.05
C PRO A 162 5.14 44.56 1.50
N ARG A 163 5.12 43.55 2.36
CA ARG A 163 4.80 43.73 3.79
C ARG A 163 5.93 44.49 4.52
N ARG A 164 5.59 45.28 5.54
CA ARG A 164 6.52 46.10 6.32
C ARG A 164 7.78 45.33 6.78
N LYS A 165 8.94 46.03 6.79
CA LYS A 165 10.28 45.52 7.19
C LYS A 165 10.35 44.87 8.59
N LYS A 166 9.33 45.12 9.44
CA LYS A 166 9.34 44.72 10.87
C LYS A 166 9.22 43.22 11.14
N ASP A 167 8.84 42.40 10.12
CA ASP A 167 8.56 40.97 10.31
C ASP A 167 9.66 40.05 9.73
N HIS A 168 10.83 40.59 9.37
CA HIS A 168 11.90 39.78 8.74
C HIS A 168 12.43 38.67 9.66
N TRP A 169 12.66 38.96 10.95
CA TRP A 169 13.20 38.00 11.89
C TRP A 169 12.26 36.81 12.12
N MET A 170 10.94 37.07 12.18
CA MET A 170 9.94 36.03 12.34
C MET A 170 9.88 35.09 11.12
N ARG A 171 10.03 35.65 9.90
CA ARG A 171 10.08 34.84 8.67
C ARG A 171 11.31 33.95 8.64
N TRP A 172 12.49 34.49 8.99
CA TRP A 172 13.70 33.68 9.07
C TRP A 172 13.62 32.62 10.18
N GLY A 173 12.97 32.93 11.31
CA GLY A 173 12.69 31.98 12.36
C GLY A 173 11.80 30.81 11.89
N VAL A 174 10.67 31.13 11.24
CA VAL A 174 9.76 30.11 10.68
C VAL A 174 10.47 29.26 9.61
N MET A 175 11.23 29.90 8.72
CA MET A 175 11.98 29.17 7.69
C MET A 175 13.06 28.28 8.29
N GLY A 176 13.78 28.76 9.33
CA GLY A 176 14.74 27.96 10.05
C GLY A 176 14.10 26.74 10.74
N CYS A 177 12.97 26.93 11.42
CA CYS A 177 12.21 25.83 12.02
C CYS A 177 11.74 24.82 10.98
N ALA A 178 11.25 25.27 9.82
CA ALA A 178 10.85 24.39 8.73
C ALA A 178 12.04 23.60 8.18
N CYS A 179 13.20 24.22 7.98
CA CYS A 179 14.40 23.53 7.52
C CYS A 179 14.88 22.47 8.54
N ILE A 180 14.82 22.78 9.84
CA ILE A 180 15.17 21.81 10.90
C ILE A 180 14.18 20.64 10.87
N PHE A 181 12.89 20.93 10.76
CA PHE A 181 11.87 19.89 10.67
C PHE A 181 12.09 18.97 9.44
N PHE A 182 12.32 19.57 8.25
CA PHE A 182 12.61 18.78 7.05
C PHE A 182 13.95 18.04 7.13
N ALA A 183 14.94 18.56 7.85
CA ALA A 183 16.19 17.83 8.07
C ALA A 183 15.99 16.59 8.94
N LEU A 184 15.18 16.69 10.00
CA LEU A 184 14.81 15.55 10.83
C LEU A 184 13.97 14.53 10.06
N GLU A 185 12.98 15.00 9.30
CA GLU A 185 12.19 14.15 8.40
C GLU A 185 13.08 13.45 7.38
N GLY A 186 14.00 14.19 6.75
CA GLY A 186 14.94 13.65 5.76
C GLY A 186 15.89 12.62 6.36
N TYR A 187 16.40 12.85 7.57
CA TYR A 187 17.20 11.86 8.27
C TYR A 187 16.44 10.55 8.49
N VAL A 188 15.23 10.64 9.04
CA VAL A 188 14.39 9.46 9.28
C VAL A 188 14.05 8.76 7.95
N TYR A 189 13.73 9.51 6.89
CA TYR A 189 13.37 8.97 5.58
C TYR A 189 14.53 8.21 4.92
N LEU A 190 15.73 8.79 4.97
CA LEU A 190 16.91 8.21 4.32
C LEU A 190 17.51 7.05 5.11
N GLU A 191 17.40 7.07 6.45
CA GLU A 191 17.91 6.00 7.33
C GLU A 191 16.91 4.83 7.53
N ALA A 192 15.63 5.02 7.26
CA ALA A 192 14.63 3.97 7.50
C ALA A 192 14.95 2.64 6.78
N PRO A 193 15.34 2.63 5.50
CA PRO A 193 15.69 1.39 4.80
C PRO A 193 16.90 0.67 5.39
N VAL A 194 17.84 1.43 5.94
CA VAL A 194 19.09 0.90 6.53
C VAL A 194 18.86 0.33 7.92
N SER A 195 18.00 0.99 8.72
CA SER A 195 17.81 0.68 10.15
C SER A 195 16.80 -0.42 10.42
N HIS A 196 15.91 -0.75 9.47
CA HIS A 196 14.82 -1.70 9.66
C HIS A 196 14.87 -2.83 8.63
N LYS A 197 15.11 -4.05 9.12
CA LYS A 197 15.03 -5.27 8.31
C LYS A 197 13.68 -5.94 8.53
N PRO A 198 12.73 -5.87 7.57
CA PRO A 198 11.47 -6.58 7.69
C PRO A 198 11.66 -8.09 7.56
N LEU A 199 10.76 -8.87 8.15
CA LEU A 199 10.64 -10.29 7.89
C LEU A 199 10.16 -10.51 6.45
N ILE A 200 10.74 -11.49 5.77
CA ILE A 200 10.38 -11.83 4.39
C ILE A 200 9.51 -13.08 4.41
N ILE A 201 8.29 -12.97 3.91
CA ILE A 201 7.25 -13.99 4.04
C ILE A 201 6.78 -14.38 2.62
N SER A 202 6.92 -15.67 2.28
CA SER A 202 6.41 -16.20 1.01
C SER A 202 4.88 -16.27 1.07
N HIS A 203 4.19 -15.74 0.06
CA HIS A 203 2.74 -15.82 -0.07
C HIS A 203 2.32 -17.19 -0.62
N ARG A 204 1.42 -17.88 0.08
CA ARG A 204 0.87 -19.20 -0.30
C ARG A 204 1.92 -20.28 -0.60
N GLY A 205 3.13 -20.13 -0.05
CA GLY A 205 4.21 -21.10 -0.24
C GLY A 205 4.79 -21.17 -1.65
N VAL A 206 4.68 -20.10 -2.44
CA VAL A 206 5.27 -20.01 -3.79
C VAL A 206 6.16 -18.77 -3.91
N SER A 207 7.09 -18.78 -4.86
CA SER A 207 7.90 -17.65 -5.25
C SER A 207 8.11 -17.67 -6.75
N ASP A 208 7.90 -16.53 -7.42
CA ASP A 208 8.02 -16.39 -8.89
C ASP A 208 7.40 -17.55 -9.67
N LYS A 209 6.17 -17.92 -9.30
CA LYS A 209 5.40 -19.00 -9.97
C LYS A 209 6.11 -20.36 -9.98
N ASN A 210 6.94 -20.67 -8.98
CA ASN A 210 7.76 -21.89 -8.90
C ASN A 210 6.97 -23.20 -8.63
N GLY A 211 5.64 -23.10 -8.47
CA GLY A 211 4.79 -24.26 -8.17
C GLY A 211 3.30 -23.94 -8.14
N VAL A 212 2.52 -24.86 -7.60
CA VAL A 212 1.11 -24.68 -7.27
C VAL A 212 1.00 -24.18 -5.83
N GLN A 213 0.24 -23.11 -5.61
CA GLN A 213 0.03 -22.52 -4.29
C GLN A 213 -0.45 -23.54 -3.25
N ASN A 214 -0.06 -23.35 -1.99
CA ASN A 214 -0.54 -24.15 -0.85
C ASN A 214 -0.29 -25.67 -1.00
N THR A 215 0.84 -26.07 -1.58
CA THR A 215 1.19 -27.48 -1.76
C THR A 215 2.52 -27.83 -1.09
N VAL A 216 2.66 -29.09 -0.65
CA VAL A 216 3.92 -29.61 -0.11
C VAL A 216 5.06 -29.43 -1.11
N GLN A 217 4.79 -29.64 -2.41
CA GLN A 217 5.81 -29.55 -3.46
C GLN A 217 6.34 -28.12 -3.63
N SER A 218 5.47 -27.10 -3.55
CA SER A 218 5.91 -25.71 -3.61
C SER A 218 6.63 -25.28 -2.33
N LEU A 219 6.15 -25.73 -1.16
CA LEU A 219 6.82 -25.48 0.12
C LEU A 219 8.27 -25.98 0.12
N GLU A 220 8.53 -27.21 -0.40
CA GLU A 220 9.89 -27.76 -0.49
C GLU A 220 10.82 -26.90 -1.34
N LYS A 221 10.33 -26.33 -2.44
CA LYS A 221 11.10 -25.42 -3.29
C LYS A 221 11.32 -24.06 -2.64
N THR A 222 10.26 -23.50 -2.08
CA THR A 222 10.27 -22.17 -1.48
C THR A 222 11.12 -22.12 -0.21
N ALA A 223 11.14 -23.19 0.60
CA ALA A 223 12.00 -23.30 1.77
C ALA A 223 13.50 -23.22 1.43
N GLN A 224 13.90 -23.62 0.21
CA GLN A 224 15.30 -23.49 -0.26
C GLN A 224 15.74 -22.03 -0.42
N LEU A 225 14.78 -21.11 -0.63
CA LEU A 225 15.02 -19.66 -0.68
C LEU A 225 15.08 -19.02 0.70
N SER A 226 14.90 -19.81 1.77
CA SER A 226 15.06 -19.41 3.17
C SER A 226 14.23 -18.18 3.58
N PRO A 227 12.92 -18.10 3.30
CA PRO A 227 12.07 -17.03 3.86
C PRO A 227 11.97 -17.16 5.38
N ASP A 228 11.74 -16.04 6.07
CA ASP A 228 11.51 -16.06 7.53
C ASP A 228 10.25 -16.85 7.89
N PHE A 229 9.20 -16.70 7.07
CA PHE A 229 7.95 -17.44 7.17
C PHE A 229 7.43 -17.81 5.78
N VAL A 230 6.64 -18.88 5.72
CA VAL A 230 5.79 -19.19 4.58
C VAL A 230 4.34 -18.97 5.01
N GLU A 231 3.67 -18.03 4.35
CA GLU A 231 2.24 -17.81 4.52
C GLU A 231 1.47 -18.90 3.78
N THR A 232 0.32 -19.30 4.35
CA THR A 232 -0.43 -20.45 3.84
C THR A 232 -1.88 -20.44 4.33
N ASP A 233 -2.80 -20.98 3.51
CA ASP A 233 -4.23 -20.93 3.73
C ASP A 233 -4.80 -22.29 4.12
N VAL A 234 -5.61 -22.31 5.18
CA VAL A 234 -6.23 -23.52 5.72
C VAL A 234 -7.74 -23.35 5.79
N GLN A 235 -8.47 -24.37 5.31
CA GLN A 235 -9.92 -24.47 5.39
C GLN A 235 -10.35 -25.79 6.01
N GLU A 236 -11.54 -25.79 6.64
CA GLU A 236 -12.17 -27.01 7.14
C GLU A 236 -12.77 -27.81 5.97
N THR A 237 -12.77 -29.14 6.10
CA THR A 237 -13.40 -30.07 5.15
C THR A 237 -14.75 -30.57 5.71
N LYS A 238 -15.54 -31.24 4.87
CA LYS A 238 -16.84 -31.82 5.25
C LYS A 238 -16.78 -32.76 6.47
N ASP A 239 -15.69 -33.50 6.60
CA ASP A 239 -15.43 -34.45 7.70
C ASP A 239 -14.66 -33.82 8.87
N GLY A 240 -14.58 -32.47 8.90
CA GLY A 240 -13.98 -31.73 9.98
C GLY A 240 -12.45 -31.86 10.05
N GLN A 241 -11.80 -32.24 8.97
CA GLN A 241 -10.34 -32.20 8.82
C GLN A 241 -9.92 -30.86 8.21
N PHE A 242 -8.64 -30.66 7.94
CA PHE A 242 -8.10 -29.42 7.44
C PHE A 242 -7.29 -29.60 6.15
N VAL A 243 -7.59 -28.76 5.16
CA VAL A 243 -7.00 -28.81 3.82
C VAL A 243 -6.34 -27.49 3.47
N MET A 244 -5.29 -27.55 2.67
CA MET A 244 -4.59 -26.40 2.13
C MET A 244 -5.35 -25.84 0.93
N MET A 245 -5.99 -24.68 1.08
CA MET A 245 -6.77 -24.06 0.00
C MET A 245 -7.06 -22.60 0.30
N HIS A 246 -6.75 -21.69 -0.66
CA HIS A 246 -7.10 -20.29 -0.54
C HIS A 246 -8.56 -20.02 -0.92
N ASP A 247 -8.97 -20.48 -2.10
CA ASP A 247 -10.26 -20.12 -2.67
C ASP A 247 -11.42 -20.85 -1.96
N ALA A 248 -12.52 -20.14 -1.75
CA ALA A 248 -13.76 -20.75 -1.21
C ALA A 248 -14.36 -21.77 -2.19
N ASN A 249 -14.15 -21.60 -3.49
CA ASN A 249 -14.55 -22.57 -4.52
C ASN A 249 -13.30 -23.10 -5.23
N ILE A 250 -13.11 -24.41 -5.21
CA ILE A 250 -11.90 -25.08 -5.67
C ILE A 250 -11.79 -25.19 -7.20
N LYS A 251 -12.77 -24.68 -7.96
CA LYS A 251 -12.88 -24.85 -9.41
C LYS A 251 -11.66 -24.31 -10.17
N ASN A 252 -11.09 -23.20 -9.73
CA ASN A 252 -9.97 -22.58 -10.45
C ASN A 252 -8.74 -23.50 -10.51
N LEU A 253 -8.43 -24.22 -9.43
CA LEU A 253 -7.27 -25.11 -9.33
C LEU A 253 -7.58 -26.54 -9.76
N THR A 254 -8.80 -27.04 -9.48
CA THR A 254 -9.15 -28.47 -9.65
C THR A 254 -10.07 -28.74 -10.84
N GLY A 255 -10.75 -27.71 -11.38
CA GLY A 255 -11.85 -27.87 -12.34
C GLY A 255 -13.18 -28.30 -11.71
N VAL A 256 -13.20 -28.71 -10.44
CA VAL A 256 -14.40 -29.19 -9.72
C VAL A 256 -15.12 -28.00 -9.06
N ASN A 257 -16.40 -27.82 -9.38
CA ASN A 257 -17.21 -26.74 -8.82
C ASN A 257 -17.78 -27.16 -7.44
N ALA A 258 -17.01 -27.02 -6.39
CA ALA A 258 -17.34 -27.32 -5.00
C ALA A 258 -16.56 -26.41 -4.04
N ASN A 259 -16.99 -26.38 -2.77
CA ASN A 259 -16.21 -25.75 -1.69
C ASN A 259 -15.47 -26.87 -0.92
N PRO A 260 -14.38 -26.60 -0.21
CA PRO A 260 -13.72 -27.58 0.66
C PRO A 260 -14.67 -28.26 1.64
N GLN A 261 -15.61 -27.52 2.21
CA GLN A 261 -16.63 -28.01 3.16
C GLN A 261 -17.69 -28.95 2.52
N ASP A 262 -17.71 -29.09 1.22
CA ASP A 262 -18.64 -30.00 0.52
C ASP A 262 -18.03 -31.39 0.33
N LEU A 263 -16.71 -31.55 0.50
CA LEU A 263 -15.94 -32.76 0.26
C LEU A 263 -15.15 -33.19 1.51
N THR A 264 -14.95 -34.50 1.66
CA THR A 264 -14.07 -35.04 2.70
C THR A 264 -12.61 -34.80 2.36
N LEU A 265 -11.72 -34.87 3.34
CA LEU A 265 -10.28 -34.72 3.12
C LEU A 265 -9.74 -35.76 2.12
N ASP A 266 -10.23 -37.01 2.22
CA ASP A 266 -9.85 -38.08 1.30
C ASP A 266 -10.29 -37.80 -0.16
N GLU A 267 -11.47 -37.21 -0.36
CA GLU A 267 -11.92 -36.78 -1.68
C GLU A 267 -11.07 -35.63 -2.22
N LEU A 268 -10.78 -34.61 -1.40
CA LEU A 268 -9.99 -33.45 -1.77
C LEU A 268 -8.55 -33.81 -2.15
N THR A 269 -7.88 -34.63 -1.35
CA THR A 269 -6.46 -34.99 -1.58
C THR A 269 -6.23 -35.91 -2.78
N LYS A 270 -7.31 -36.45 -3.36
CA LYS A 270 -7.24 -37.20 -4.64
C LYS A 270 -7.33 -36.31 -5.86
N LEU A 271 -7.79 -35.04 -5.71
CA LEU A 271 -7.93 -34.12 -6.83
C LEU A 271 -6.56 -33.68 -7.33
N ASP A 272 -6.43 -33.68 -8.65
CA ASP A 272 -5.30 -33.07 -9.33
C ASP A 272 -5.52 -31.54 -9.42
N ILE A 273 -4.48 -30.77 -9.17
CA ILE A 273 -4.46 -29.33 -9.27
C ILE A 273 -3.33 -28.88 -10.17
N SER A 274 -3.57 -27.76 -10.87
CA SER A 274 -2.58 -27.19 -11.78
C SER A 274 -2.55 -25.68 -11.71
N GLU A 275 -1.36 -25.12 -11.66
CA GLU A 275 -1.10 -23.69 -11.67
C GLU A 275 0.33 -23.43 -12.17
N ASN A 276 0.56 -22.33 -12.88
CA ASN A 276 1.88 -21.91 -13.35
C ASN A 276 2.63 -22.99 -14.19
N GLY A 277 1.91 -23.91 -14.83
CA GLY A 277 2.50 -25.01 -15.59
C GLY A 277 2.92 -26.23 -14.75
N TYR A 278 2.71 -26.20 -13.44
CA TYR A 278 2.94 -27.30 -12.52
C TYR A 278 1.66 -28.07 -12.25
N HIS A 279 1.80 -29.36 -11.94
CA HIS A 279 0.71 -30.28 -11.61
C HIS A 279 1.06 -31.06 -10.34
N THR A 280 0.11 -31.14 -9.43
CA THR A 280 0.24 -31.90 -8.19
C THR A 280 -1.16 -32.22 -7.64
N LYS A 281 -1.23 -32.70 -6.41
CA LYS A 281 -2.48 -32.98 -5.70
C LYS A 281 -2.73 -31.96 -4.59
N VAL A 282 -3.99 -31.77 -4.22
CA VAL A 282 -4.36 -30.99 -3.05
C VAL A 282 -3.66 -31.56 -1.81
N SER A 283 -3.06 -30.71 -1.01
CA SER A 283 -2.36 -31.10 0.22
C SER A 283 -3.28 -31.03 1.44
N SER A 284 -3.20 -32.01 2.34
CA SER A 284 -3.77 -31.88 3.67
C SER A 284 -2.91 -30.93 4.52
N PHE A 285 -3.52 -30.27 5.52
CA PHE A 285 -2.75 -29.45 6.45
C PHE A 285 -1.77 -30.30 7.29
N ASP A 286 -2.16 -31.53 7.67
CA ASP A 286 -1.24 -32.46 8.35
C ASP A 286 0.05 -32.71 7.55
N ALA A 287 -0.08 -33.01 6.26
CA ALA A 287 1.09 -33.25 5.41
C ALA A 287 1.95 -31.99 5.24
N TYR A 288 1.31 -30.83 5.06
CA TYR A 288 1.99 -29.55 4.89
C TYR A 288 2.75 -29.14 6.16
N LEU A 289 2.09 -29.19 7.32
CA LEU A 289 2.68 -28.85 8.62
C LEU A 289 3.85 -29.80 8.97
N ASN A 290 3.68 -31.10 8.73
CA ASN A 290 4.75 -32.08 8.97
C ASN A 290 5.97 -31.77 8.09
N LYS A 291 5.76 -31.44 6.79
CA LYS A 291 6.85 -31.07 5.91
C LYS A 291 7.51 -29.76 6.33
N ALA A 292 6.75 -28.75 6.72
CA ALA A 292 7.30 -27.49 7.22
C ALA A 292 8.19 -27.72 8.45
N ASN A 293 7.74 -28.57 9.39
CA ASN A 293 8.52 -28.94 10.58
C ASN A 293 9.80 -29.71 10.22
N GLU A 294 9.72 -30.64 9.26
CA GLU A 294 10.88 -31.37 8.75
C GLU A 294 11.94 -30.44 8.15
N LEU A 295 11.48 -29.42 7.43
CA LEU A 295 12.33 -28.40 6.82
C LEU A 295 12.75 -27.28 7.79
N HIS A 296 12.29 -27.31 9.04
CA HIS A 296 12.43 -26.22 10.01
C HIS A 296 11.89 -24.86 9.50
N GLN A 297 10.94 -24.89 8.56
CA GLN A 297 10.32 -23.73 7.97
C GLN A 297 9.14 -23.27 8.83
N LYS A 298 9.21 -22.02 9.31
CA LYS A 298 8.10 -21.42 10.05
C LYS A 298 6.96 -21.04 9.11
N LEU A 299 5.72 -21.17 9.59
CA LEU A 299 4.51 -20.83 8.86
C LEU A 299 3.78 -19.64 9.47
N LEU A 300 3.19 -18.81 8.62
CA LEU A 300 2.13 -17.85 8.95
C LEU A 300 0.83 -18.41 8.39
N ILE A 301 -0.01 -18.99 9.26
CA ILE A 301 -1.15 -19.81 8.88
C ILE A 301 -2.43 -18.98 8.88
N GLU A 302 -2.99 -18.75 7.70
CA GLU A 302 -4.30 -18.10 7.58
C GLU A 302 -5.42 -19.12 7.76
N ILE A 303 -6.25 -18.92 8.79
CA ILE A 303 -7.49 -19.67 8.96
C ILE A 303 -8.59 -18.95 8.18
N LYS A 304 -9.01 -19.56 7.07
CA LYS A 304 -10.15 -19.12 6.27
C LYS A 304 -11.45 -19.61 6.92
N THR A 305 -12.40 -18.72 7.11
CA THR A 305 -13.71 -19.06 7.66
C THR A 305 -14.81 -19.03 6.61
N SER A 306 -15.79 -19.87 6.78
CA SER A 306 -16.96 -20.01 5.91
C SER A 306 -18.23 -20.18 6.75
N ARG A 307 -19.37 -19.82 6.18
CA ARG A 307 -20.68 -20.11 6.81
C ARG A 307 -20.99 -21.61 6.93
N LYS A 308 -20.23 -22.45 6.24
CA LYS A 308 -20.37 -23.91 6.23
C LYS A 308 -19.52 -24.60 7.27
N ASP A 309 -18.60 -23.87 7.91
CA ASP A 309 -17.71 -24.44 8.92
C ASP A 309 -18.48 -24.87 10.14
N SER A 310 -17.99 -25.89 10.83
CA SER A 310 -18.57 -26.36 12.07
C SER A 310 -18.36 -25.37 13.21
N PRO A 311 -19.29 -25.25 14.15
CA PRO A 311 -19.18 -24.30 15.27
C PRO A 311 -17.96 -24.52 16.16
N ASP A 312 -17.39 -25.73 16.16
CA ASP A 312 -16.23 -26.14 16.96
C ASP A 312 -14.94 -26.26 16.15
N MET A 313 -14.92 -25.76 14.88
CA MET A 313 -13.77 -25.84 13.99
C MET A 313 -12.48 -25.39 14.66
N MET A 314 -12.45 -24.17 15.20
CA MET A 314 -11.25 -23.62 15.84
C MET A 314 -10.84 -24.37 17.10
N LYS A 315 -11.80 -24.83 17.89
CA LYS A 315 -11.50 -25.65 19.06
C LYS A 315 -10.74 -26.91 18.64
N ARG A 316 -11.25 -27.65 17.65
CA ARG A 316 -10.61 -28.86 17.11
C ARG A 316 -9.25 -28.57 16.49
N PHE A 317 -9.13 -27.44 15.74
CA PHE A 317 -7.87 -27.02 15.17
C PHE A 317 -6.81 -26.79 16.26
N MET A 318 -7.15 -26.01 17.29
CA MET A 318 -6.21 -25.69 18.35
C MET A 318 -5.88 -26.91 19.24
N GLU A 319 -6.85 -27.76 19.54
CA GLU A 319 -6.62 -29.01 20.28
C GLU A 319 -5.67 -29.95 19.53
N LYS A 320 -5.78 -30.00 18.19
CA LYS A 320 -4.94 -30.88 17.35
C LYS A 320 -3.55 -30.30 17.11
N TYR A 321 -3.44 -29.00 16.82
CA TYR A 321 -2.21 -28.40 16.31
C TYR A 321 -1.55 -27.38 17.25
N GLY A 322 -2.28 -26.76 18.17
CA GLY A 322 -1.82 -25.60 18.95
C GLY A 322 -0.48 -25.83 19.66
N THR A 323 -0.26 -26.99 20.24
CA THR A 323 1.01 -27.32 20.90
C THR A 323 2.18 -27.34 19.91
N VAL A 324 2.01 -27.96 18.75
CA VAL A 324 3.03 -28.06 17.70
C VAL A 324 3.32 -26.68 17.10
N LEU A 325 2.28 -25.87 16.86
CA LEU A 325 2.44 -24.50 16.34
C LEU A 325 3.29 -23.65 17.27
N LYS A 326 3.01 -23.69 18.56
CA LYS A 326 3.79 -22.97 19.57
C LYS A 326 5.23 -23.45 19.66
N GLN A 327 5.45 -24.75 19.71
CA GLN A 327 6.80 -25.36 19.84
C GLN A 327 7.71 -25.02 18.67
N ASN A 328 7.18 -24.95 17.45
CA ASN A 328 7.94 -24.64 16.24
C ASN A 328 7.92 -23.16 15.85
N GLY A 329 7.28 -22.30 16.66
CA GLY A 329 7.26 -20.87 16.43
C GLY A 329 6.45 -20.44 15.21
N HIS A 330 5.44 -21.23 14.83
CA HIS A 330 4.48 -20.85 13.81
C HIS A 330 3.59 -19.71 14.30
N GLN A 331 3.07 -18.93 13.36
CA GLN A 331 2.16 -17.82 13.62
C GLN A 331 0.84 -18.06 12.90
N MET A 332 -0.21 -17.38 13.35
CA MET A 332 -1.54 -17.49 12.75
C MET A 332 -2.05 -16.13 12.30
N GLN A 333 -2.97 -16.14 11.35
CA GLN A 333 -3.71 -14.94 10.95
C GLN A 333 -5.12 -15.29 10.48
N SER A 334 -6.04 -14.33 10.49
CA SER A 334 -7.39 -14.50 9.95
C SER A 334 -8.06 -13.14 9.66
N LEU A 335 -8.96 -13.12 8.69
CA LEU A 335 -9.93 -12.05 8.45
C LEU A 335 -11.06 -12.04 9.50
N ASP A 336 -11.29 -13.17 10.16
CA ASP A 336 -12.34 -13.33 11.17
C ASP A 336 -11.78 -13.09 12.58
N TYR A 337 -12.25 -12.02 13.23
CA TYR A 337 -11.79 -11.68 14.56
C TYR A 337 -12.14 -12.75 15.61
N HIS A 338 -13.18 -13.56 15.40
CA HIS A 338 -13.51 -14.69 16.29
C HIS A 338 -12.40 -15.74 16.32
N VAL A 339 -11.70 -15.95 15.20
CA VAL A 339 -10.52 -16.83 15.16
C VAL A 339 -9.42 -16.27 16.08
N ILE A 340 -9.16 -14.96 16.01
CA ILE A 340 -8.18 -14.29 16.86
C ILE A 340 -8.49 -14.50 18.33
N ASP A 341 -9.75 -14.25 18.74
CA ASP A 341 -10.17 -14.42 20.13
C ASP A 341 -10.04 -15.89 20.61
N GLN A 342 -10.35 -16.86 19.75
CA GLN A 342 -10.24 -18.28 20.09
C GLN A 342 -8.79 -18.76 20.22
N VAL A 343 -7.89 -18.27 19.34
CA VAL A 343 -6.44 -18.56 19.45
C VAL A 343 -5.89 -18.00 20.77
N LEU A 344 -6.18 -16.73 21.07
CA LEU A 344 -5.74 -16.08 22.30
C LEU A 344 -6.33 -16.71 23.57
N ALA A 345 -7.57 -17.21 23.51
CA ALA A 345 -8.20 -17.94 24.60
C ALA A 345 -7.58 -19.32 24.84
N TYR A 346 -7.10 -19.98 23.77
CA TYR A 346 -6.39 -21.26 23.89
C TYR A 346 -4.98 -21.07 24.47
N ASP A 347 -4.17 -20.22 23.84
CA ASP A 347 -2.83 -19.86 24.34
C ASP A 347 -2.40 -18.49 23.79
N SER A 348 -2.32 -17.50 24.67
CA SER A 348 -1.93 -16.12 24.33
C SER A 348 -0.46 -15.98 23.89
N GLN A 349 0.35 -17.03 23.96
CA GLN A 349 1.72 -17.04 23.48
C GLN A 349 1.85 -17.44 22.01
N ILE A 350 0.77 -17.90 21.37
CA ILE A 350 0.77 -18.13 19.92
C ILE A 350 0.52 -16.79 19.22
N PRO A 351 1.49 -16.26 18.43
CA PRO A 351 1.29 -14.99 17.74
C PRO A 351 0.15 -15.11 16.73
N VAL A 352 -0.81 -14.19 16.81
CA VAL A 352 -1.95 -14.16 15.89
C VAL A 352 -2.22 -12.75 15.38
N TYR A 353 -2.39 -12.63 14.05
CA TYR A 353 -2.55 -11.36 13.34
C TYR A 353 -3.95 -11.21 12.78
N PHE A 354 -4.48 -10.00 12.87
CA PHE A 354 -5.77 -9.66 12.28
C PHE A 354 -5.56 -9.11 10.86
N ILE A 355 -6.12 -9.80 9.86
CA ILE A 355 -6.00 -9.38 8.46
C ILE A 355 -6.98 -8.27 8.17
N LEU A 356 -6.47 -7.19 7.58
CA LEU A 356 -7.25 -6.02 7.18
C LEU A 356 -7.03 -5.76 5.68
N PRO A 357 -7.90 -6.27 4.80
CA PRO A 357 -7.80 -6.04 3.36
C PRO A 357 -8.14 -4.59 2.98
N TYR A 358 -8.83 -3.89 3.87
CA TYR A 358 -9.18 -2.48 3.74
C TYR A 358 -9.31 -1.85 5.13
N ASN A 359 -8.78 -0.65 5.30
CA ASN A 359 -8.88 0.05 6.58
C ASN A 359 -9.41 1.47 6.43
N SER A 360 -10.58 1.74 6.98
CA SER A 360 -11.12 3.09 7.17
C SER A 360 -11.06 3.58 8.62
N ILE A 361 -10.97 2.64 9.59
CA ILE A 361 -10.97 2.91 11.03
C ILE A 361 -9.96 1.98 11.68
N PHE A 362 -9.06 2.51 12.54
CA PHE A 362 -8.12 1.71 13.30
C PHE A 362 -8.87 0.81 14.30
N PRO A 363 -8.90 -0.52 14.12
CA PRO A 363 -9.53 -1.41 15.06
C PRO A 363 -8.62 -1.60 16.27
N ARG A 364 -9.17 -1.51 17.47
CA ARG A 364 -8.44 -1.85 18.69
C ARG A 364 -8.67 -3.32 19.00
N THR A 365 -7.63 -4.12 18.88
CA THR A 365 -7.69 -5.57 19.06
C THR A 365 -6.65 -6.05 20.07
N LYS A 366 -6.77 -7.30 20.51
CA LYS A 366 -5.77 -8.00 21.33
C LYS A 366 -4.80 -8.84 20.49
N ALA A 367 -4.92 -8.78 19.16
CA ALA A 367 -4.03 -9.50 18.25
C ALA A 367 -2.57 -9.08 18.47
N THR A 368 -1.64 -9.96 18.16
CA THR A 368 -0.20 -9.66 18.17
C THR A 368 0.15 -8.53 17.20
N GLY A 369 -0.60 -8.40 16.12
CA GLY A 369 -0.44 -7.36 15.12
C GLY A 369 -1.52 -7.41 14.05
N TYR A 370 -1.26 -6.71 12.97
CA TYR A 370 -2.13 -6.63 11.81
C TYR A 370 -1.40 -7.08 10.55
N THR A 371 -2.14 -7.69 9.63
CA THR A 371 -1.68 -7.99 8.28
C THR A 371 -2.51 -7.19 7.30
N MET A 372 -1.90 -6.19 6.64
CA MET A 372 -2.63 -5.20 5.85
C MET A 372 -2.27 -5.24 4.36
N GLU A 373 -3.25 -4.94 3.53
CA GLU A 373 -3.03 -4.67 2.12
C GLU A 373 -2.28 -3.33 1.97
N TYR A 374 -1.12 -3.34 1.27
CA TYR A 374 -0.14 -2.25 1.28
C TYR A 374 -0.68 -0.94 0.67
N SER A 375 -1.56 -1.01 -0.35
CA SER A 375 -2.06 0.19 -1.01
C SER A 375 -3.00 0.99 -0.12
N THR A 376 -3.67 0.32 0.84
CA THR A 376 -4.59 0.92 1.80
C THR A 376 -3.91 1.37 3.10
N LEU A 377 -2.65 0.99 3.32
CA LEU A 377 -1.87 1.41 4.47
C LEU A 377 -1.50 2.89 4.37
N ASP A 378 -1.74 3.63 5.44
CA ASP A 378 -1.43 5.06 5.56
C ASP A 378 -0.71 5.39 6.87
N GLU A 379 -0.05 6.56 6.91
CA GLU A 379 0.63 7.06 8.11
C GLU A 379 -0.28 7.19 9.33
N ASN A 380 -1.58 7.44 9.14
CA ASN A 380 -2.51 7.56 10.27
C ASN A 380 -2.71 6.22 10.98
N PHE A 381 -2.67 5.11 10.24
CA PHE A 381 -2.73 3.78 10.83
C PHE A 381 -1.44 3.49 11.60
N VAL A 382 -0.30 3.71 10.96
CA VAL A 382 1.03 3.47 11.54
C VAL A 382 1.27 4.32 12.79
N ASN A 383 0.92 5.60 12.77
CA ASN A 383 1.04 6.50 13.92
C ASN A 383 0.20 6.05 15.14
N LYS A 384 -0.93 5.37 14.90
CA LYS A 384 -1.73 4.77 15.99
C LYS A 384 -1.10 3.48 16.50
N LEU A 385 -0.49 2.71 15.59
CA LEU A 385 0.21 1.47 15.91
C LEU A 385 1.45 1.71 16.77
N TRP A 386 2.20 2.78 16.52
CA TRP A 386 3.40 3.15 17.30
C TRP A 386 3.15 3.30 18.81
N ASN A 387 1.91 3.56 19.22
CA ASN A 387 1.54 3.62 20.62
C ASN A 387 1.13 2.26 21.21
N THR A 388 1.37 1.19 20.46
CA THR A 388 1.09 -0.19 20.86
C THR A 388 2.34 -1.04 20.61
N ASP A 389 2.41 -2.22 21.23
CA ASP A 389 3.46 -3.21 20.97
C ASP A 389 3.11 -4.15 19.80
N GLN A 390 2.08 -3.77 19.00
CA GLN A 390 1.55 -4.60 17.93
C GLN A 390 2.40 -4.46 16.66
N LYS A 391 2.56 -5.58 15.95
CA LYS A 391 3.34 -5.71 14.73
C LYS A 391 2.51 -5.42 13.48
N LEU A 392 3.19 -5.03 12.40
CA LEU A 392 2.60 -4.75 11.11
C LEU A 392 3.22 -5.64 10.02
N TYR A 393 2.41 -6.54 9.45
CA TYR A 393 2.74 -7.23 8.22
C TYR A 393 1.97 -6.61 7.06
N VAL A 394 2.55 -6.64 5.86
CA VAL A 394 1.92 -6.04 4.66
C VAL A 394 1.94 -7.03 3.50
N TRP A 395 0.89 -6.99 2.66
CA TRP A 395 0.69 -7.84 1.48
C TRP A 395 0.01 -7.10 0.34
N THR A 396 0.18 -7.46 -0.94
CA THR A 396 1.24 -8.32 -1.44
C THR A 396 2.30 -7.42 -2.04
N ILE A 397 3.57 -7.61 -1.64
CA ILE A 397 4.69 -6.74 -2.00
C ILE A 397 5.42 -7.39 -3.18
N ASN A 398 5.12 -6.92 -4.40
CA ASN A 398 5.62 -7.50 -5.65
C ASN A 398 6.30 -6.45 -6.55
N SER A 399 6.70 -5.30 -5.98
CA SER A 399 7.42 -4.25 -6.71
C SER A 399 8.29 -3.43 -5.78
N SER A 400 9.33 -2.80 -6.31
CA SER A 400 10.19 -1.87 -5.56
C SER A 400 9.38 -0.72 -4.94
N GLU A 401 8.33 -0.21 -5.62
CA GLU A 401 7.48 0.86 -5.09
C GLU A 401 6.71 0.41 -3.84
N SER A 402 6.11 -0.80 -3.87
CA SER A 402 5.41 -1.36 -2.71
C SER A 402 6.38 -1.69 -1.56
N PHE A 403 7.58 -2.17 -1.88
CA PHE A 403 8.66 -2.40 -0.90
C PHE A 403 9.05 -1.10 -0.19
N ASP A 404 9.40 -0.06 -0.93
CA ASP A 404 9.83 1.23 -0.36
C ASP A 404 8.76 1.86 0.52
N LYS A 405 7.51 1.88 0.03
CA LYS A 405 6.38 2.38 0.83
C LYS A 405 6.26 1.62 2.15
N SER A 406 6.41 0.30 2.12
CA SER A 406 6.26 -0.56 3.30
C SER A 406 7.40 -0.38 4.29
N VAL A 407 8.65 -0.25 3.82
CA VAL A 407 9.81 0.06 4.67
C VAL A 407 9.65 1.43 5.33
N HIS A 408 9.30 2.47 4.58
CA HIS A 408 9.13 3.82 5.12
C HIS A 408 7.97 3.92 6.12
N LEU A 409 6.95 3.09 5.98
CA LEU A 409 5.86 2.98 6.95
C LEU A 409 6.19 2.04 8.12
N GLY A 410 7.39 1.47 8.17
CA GLY A 410 7.86 0.65 9.27
C GLY A 410 7.18 -0.70 9.37
N ALA A 411 6.89 -1.36 8.25
CA ALA A 411 6.36 -2.71 8.23
C ALA A 411 7.35 -3.70 8.85
N ASP A 412 6.90 -4.51 9.81
CA ASP A 412 7.71 -5.53 10.48
C ASP A 412 7.89 -6.80 9.61
N GLY A 413 7.01 -7.02 8.63
CA GLY A 413 7.09 -8.13 7.69
C GLY A 413 6.40 -7.86 6.37
N MET A 414 6.88 -8.49 5.31
CA MET A 414 6.42 -8.34 3.94
C MET A 414 6.05 -9.70 3.35
N ILE A 415 4.79 -9.84 2.94
CA ILE A 415 4.28 -11.03 2.26
C ILE A 415 4.38 -10.76 0.75
N THR A 416 5.07 -11.66 0.03
CA THR A 416 5.40 -11.49 -1.39
C THR A 416 5.22 -12.77 -2.21
N ASP A 417 4.90 -12.61 -3.49
CA ASP A 417 4.94 -13.69 -4.50
C ASP A 417 6.33 -13.83 -5.13
N ASP A 418 7.30 -12.95 -4.81
CA ASP A 418 8.66 -12.93 -5.35
C ASP A 418 9.69 -12.69 -4.24
N LEU A 419 10.16 -13.79 -3.65
CA LEU A 419 11.12 -13.74 -2.55
C LEU A 419 12.47 -13.18 -2.97
N GLU A 420 12.97 -13.58 -4.15
CA GLU A 420 14.31 -13.19 -4.61
C GLU A 420 14.37 -11.68 -4.82
N MET A 421 13.33 -11.10 -5.43
CA MET A 421 13.23 -9.64 -5.61
C MET A 421 13.24 -8.91 -4.26
N ILE A 422 12.46 -9.35 -3.26
CA ILE A 422 12.42 -8.68 -1.96
C ILE A 422 13.73 -8.87 -1.18
N GLN A 423 14.35 -10.06 -1.24
CA GLN A 423 15.66 -10.31 -0.61
C GLN A 423 16.75 -9.41 -1.20
N GLU A 424 16.75 -9.24 -2.52
CA GLU A 424 17.65 -8.30 -3.20
C GLU A 424 17.40 -6.85 -2.75
N GLN A 425 16.14 -6.40 -2.73
CA GLN A 425 15.79 -5.05 -2.28
C GLN A 425 16.22 -4.80 -0.82
N VAL A 426 16.02 -5.77 0.07
CA VAL A 426 16.48 -5.67 1.47
C VAL A 426 17.99 -5.58 1.53
N THR A 427 18.71 -6.39 0.75
CA THR A 427 20.17 -6.38 0.71
C THR A 427 20.69 -5.03 0.22
N ILE A 428 20.19 -4.54 -0.90
CA ILE A 428 20.54 -3.22 -1.45
C ILE A 428 20.28 -2.12 -0.42
N ALA A 429 19.10 -2.12 0.21
CA ALA A 429 18.74 -1.10 1.19
C ALA A 429 19.65 -1.09 2.43
N GLN A 430 20.25 -2.23 2.81
CA GLN A 430 21.09 -2.36 3.99
C GLN A 430 22.57 -2.17 3.73
N GLU A 431 23.07 -2.66 2.59
CA GLU A 431 24.50 -2.71 2.31
C GLU A 431 25.00 -1.51 1.51
N ASP A 432 24.17 -0.99 0.57
CA ASP A 432 24.58 0.11 -0.32
C ASP A 432 23.36 1.00 -0.69
N PRO A 433 22.81 1.75 0.27
CA PRO A 433 21.65 2.59 0.01
C PRO A 433 21.99 3.74 -0.94
N GLU A 434 21.43 3.72 -2.15
CA GLU A 434 21.52 4.84 -3.09
C GLU A 434 20.54 5.95 -2.69
N TYR A 435 21.02 6.98 -1.99
CA TYR A 435 20.20 8.11 -1.56
C TYR A 435 19.61 8.89 -2.76
N THR A 436 20.26 8.87 -3.92
CA THR A 436 19.72 9.45 -5.16
C THR A 436 18.36 8.84 -5.49
N GLU A 437 18.21 7.52 -5.38
CA GLU A 437 16.95 6.85 -5.69
C GLU A 437 15.85 7.24 -4.69
N LEU A 438 16.17 7.25 -3.38
CA LEU A 438 15.24 7.69 -2.35
C LEU A 438 14.79 9.14 -2.54
N LEU A 439 15.72 10.05 -2.85
CA LEU A 439 15.42 11.45 -3.14
C LEU A 439 14.58 11.60 -4.42
N PHE A 440 14.86 10.80 -5.45
CA PHE A 440 14.04 10.79 -6.66
C PHE A 440 12.61 10.33 -6.37
N LYS A 441 12.43 9.25 -5.59
CA LYS A 441 11.11 8.77 -5.15
C LYS A 441 10.36 9.86 -4.36
N GLN A 442 11.04 10.51 -3.40
CA GLN A 442 10.47 11.64 -2.66
C GLN A 442 10.07 12.82 -3.57
N ALA A 443 10.87 13.12 -4.59
CA ALA A 443 10.54 14.17 -5.55
C ALA A 443 9.34 13.76 -6.43
N MET A 444 9.22 12.47 -6.79
CA MET A 444 8.10 11.96 -7.60
C MET A 444 6.76 12.04 -6.87
N GLU A 445 6.71 12.11 -5.53
CA GLU A 445 5.49 12.41 -4.79
C GLU A 445 4.86 13.74 -5.20
N PHE A 446 5.67 14.71 -5.67
CA PHE A 446 5.17 15.95 -6.25
C PHE A 446 4.35 15.73 -7.53
N PHE A 447 4.74 14.75 -8.34
CA PHE A 447 4.06 14.42 -9.60
C PHE A 447 2.84 13.52 -9.40
N ASN A 448 2.76 12.86 -8.27
CA ASN A 448 1.60 12.06 -7.87
C ASN A 448 0.43 12.93 -7.36
N PHE A 449 0.24 14.12 -7.96
CA PHE A 449 -0.92 15.00 -7.74
C PHE A 449 -2.20 14.42 -8.30
#